data_1f71106d5e69aabd55d1f6138c0c2632
#
_entry.id   1f71106d5e69aabd55d1f6138c0c2632
#
_cell.length_a   1.000
_cell.length_b   1.000
_cell.length_c   1.000
_cell.angle_alpha   90.00
_cell.angle_beta   90.00
_cell.angle_gamma   90.00
#
_symmetry.space_group_name_H-M   'P 1'
#
loop_
_entity.id
_entity.type
_entity.pdbx_description
1 polymer ?
#
loop_
_entity_poly.entity_id
_entity_poly.type
_entity_poly.pdbx_seq_one_letter_code
_entity_poly.pdbx_strand_id
1 'polypeptide(L)'
;MCHGQPGGQGIGLDYARPIRLDAVAAAHPGLTVVAAHFGWPWHMELVAMALHKTNVYIDISGWSPRRIPAELISELRGRLSGQFVWGSDFPFISPERCLAELDALDLPAGVLHKVLYDNAAQLLHVTEP
;
A
#
# COMPACT_ATOMS: atom_id res chain seq x y z
N MET A 1 10.12 3.33 -5.90
CA MET A 1 9.09 4.15 -5.25
C MET A 1 8.04 4.46 -6.29
N CYS A 2 6.87 3.89 -6.15
CA CYS A 2 5.77 4.15 -7.07
C CYS A 2 4.80 5.07 -6.37
N HIS A 3 4.79 6.34 -6.75
CA HIS A 3 3.74 7.18 -6.25
C HIS A 3 2.73 7.43 -7.35
N GLY A 4 1.48 7.29 -7.09
CA GLY A 4 0.44 7.75 -7.98
C GLY A 4 0.43 9.28 -8.18
N GLN A 5 1.46 9.99 -7.74
CA GLN A 5 1.62 11.41 -7.99
C GLN A 5 2.89 11.63 -8.81
N PRO A 6 2.77 12.17 -10.00
CA PRO A 6 3.93 12.55 -10.79
C PRO A 6 4.66 13.69 -10.08
N GLY A 7 5.97 13.72 -10.22
CA GLY A 7 6.77 14.87 -9.86
C GLY A 7 6.37 16.15 -10.60
N GLY A 8 7.28 17.09 -10.76
CA GLY A 8 6.99 18.35 -11.45
C GLY A 8 6.39 18.17 -12.85
N GLN A 9 5.76 19.21 -13.35
CA GLN A 9 4.98 19.22 -14.61
C GLN A 9 5.73 18.71 -15.87
N GLY A 10 7.07 18.68 -15.83
CA GLY A 10 7.88 18.15 -16.92
C GLY A 10 8.10 16.64 -16.91
N ILE A 11 7.56 15.90 -15.94
CA ILE A 11 7.71 14.46 -15.83
C ILE A 11 6.46 13.76 -16.36
N GLY A 12 6.65 12.81 -17.28
CA GLY A 12 5.55 12.03 -17.84
C GLY A 12 4.87 11.15 -16.79
N LEU A 13 3.54 11.15 -16.75
CA LEU A 13 2.72 10.36 -15.80
C LEU A 13 3.00 8.87 -15.85
N ASP A 14 3.36 8.35 -17.02
CA ASP A 14 3.60 6.93 -17.22
C ASP A 14 4.74 6.38 -16.32
N TYR A 15 5.68 7.24 -15.90
CA TYR A 15 6.73 6.83 -14.97
C TYR A 15 6.23 6.52 -13.54
N ALA A 16 5.02 6.98 -13.20
CA ALA A 16 4.40 6.72 -11.90
C ALA A 16 3.53 5.43 -11.88
N ARG A 17 3.36 4.76 -13.02
CA ARG A 17 2.52 3.56 -13.10
C ARG A 17 3.12 2.39 -12.35
N PRO A 18 2.35 1.70 -11.48
CA PRO A 18 2.82 0.55 -10.71
C PRO A 18 3.37 -0.59 -11.55
N ILE A 19 2.78 -0.84 -12.72
CA ILE A 19 3.17 -1.95 -13.62
C ILE A 19 4.67 -1.92 -14.00
N ARG A 20 5.32 -0.76 -13.90
CA ARG A 20 6.75 -0.64 -14.16
C ARG A 20 7.62 -1.38 -13.13
N LEU A 21 7.07 -1.68 -11.96
CA LEU A 21 7.74 -2.48 -10.92
C LEU A 21 7.60 -3.99 -11.18
N ASP A 22 6.70 -4.41 -12.06
CA ASP A 22 6.36 -5.82 -12.27
C ASP A 22 7.57 -6.65 -12.70
N ALA A 23 8.32 -6.17 -13.69
CA ALA A 23 9.53 -6.84 -14.18
C ALA A 23 10.61 -6.96 -13.10
N VAL A 24 10.77 -5.93 -12.26
CA VAL A 24 11.74 -5.93 -11.15
C VAL A 24 11.33 -6.97 -10.10
N ALA A 25 10.06 -6.95 -9.69
CA ALA A 25 9.55 -7.90 -8.71
C ALA A 25 9.63 -9.36 -9.21
N ALA A 26 9.43 -9.59 -10.51
CA ALA A 26 9.54 -10.90 -11.12
C ALA A 26 11.01 -11.39 -11.22
N ALA A 27 11.92 -10.49 -11.61
CA ALA A 27 13.35 -10.84 -11.75
C ALA A 27 14.02 -11.06 -10.38
N HIS A 28 13.48 -10.48 -9.31
CA HIS A 28 14.06 -10.53 -7.97
C HIS A 28 13.03 -11.00 -6.93
N PRO A 29 12.62 -12.28 -6.92
CA PRO A 29 11.56 -12.76 -6.02
C PRO A 29 11.94 -12.68 -4.54
N GLY A 30 13.22 -12.58 -4.20
CA GLY A 30 13.70 -12.34 -2.84
C GLY A 30 13.73 -10.87 -2.44
N LEU A 31 13.44 -9.94 -3.37
CA LEU A 31 13.37 -8.51 -3.08
C LEU A 31 11.95 -8.13 -2.69
N THR A 32 11.77 -7.60 -1.50
CA THR A 32 10.50 -7.01 -1.09
C THR A 32 10.29 -5.66 -1.79
N VAL A 33 9.16 -5.51 -2.46
CA VAL A 33 8.75 -4.29 -3.13
C VAL A 33 7.55 -3.70 -2.40
N VAL A 34 7.71 -2.53 -1.79
CA VAL A 34 6.63 -1.77 -1.17
C VAL A 34 6.26 -0.60 -2.09
N ALA A 35 5.07 -0.65 -2.66
CA ALA A 35 4.57 0.39 -3.57
C ALA A 35 3.78 1.43 -2.78
N ALA A 36 4.36 2.64 -2.65
CA ALA A 36 3.79 3.74 -1.89
C ALA A 36 2.50 4.30 -2.52
N HIS A 37 1.59 4.81 -1.67
CA HIS A 37 0.40 5.57 -2.06
C HIS A 37 -0.56 4.78 -2.97
N PHE A 38 -0.66 3.48 -2.76
CA PHE A 38 -1.45 2.49 -3.50
C PHE A 38 -1.49 2.68 -5.03
N GLY A 39 -0.53 3.39 -5.59
CA GLY A 39 -0.40 3.54 -7.05
C GLY A 39 -1.52 4.33 -7.73
N TRP A 40 -2.27 5.21 -7.02
CA TRP A 40 -3.33 6.00 -7.62
C TRP A 40 -2.84 6.78 -8.86
N PRO A 41 -3.61 6.85 -9.96
CA PRO A 41 -4.94 6.27 -10.16
C PRO A 41 -4.93 4.82 -10.70
N TRP A 42 -3.77 4.20 -10.88
CA TRP A 42 -3.61 2.85 -11.46
C TRP A 42 -3.53 1.74 -10.40
N HIS A 43 -4.21 1.93 -9.28
CA HIS A 43 -4.17 1.00 -8.14
C HIS A 43 -4.54 -0.45 -8.50
N MET A 44 -5.37 -0.68 -9.55
CA MET A 44 -5.69 -2.04 -10.00
C MET A 44 -4.51 -2.76 -10.68
N GLU A 45 -3.54 -2.04 -11.25
CA GLU A 45 -2.28 -2.65 -11.69
C GLU A 45 -1.51 -3.21 -10.49
N LEU A 46 -1.46 -2.44 -9.40
CA LEU A 46 -0.80 -2.85 -8.18
C LEU A 46 -1.51 -4.02 -7.50
N VAL A 47 -2.84 -4.03 -7.48
CA VAL A 47 -3.64 -5.17 -7.02
C VAL A 47 -3.30 -6.43 -7.82
N ALA A 48 -3.28 -6.32 -9.15
CA ALA A 48 -2.93 -7.46 -10.01
C ALA A 48 -1.51 -8.00 -9.72
N MET A 49 -0.55 -7.10 -9.51
CA MET A 49 0.82 -7.48 -9.15
C MET A 49 0.88 -8.17 -7.79
N ALA A 50 0.22 -7.64 -6.77
CA ALA A 50 0.21 -8.21 -5.42
C ALA A 50 -0.50 -9.57 -5.36
N LEU A 51 -1.56 -9.77 -6.14
CA LEU A 51 -2.23 -11.06 -6.28
C LEU A 51 -1.35 -12.12 -6.98
N HIS A 52 -0.46 -11.68 -7.85
CA HIS A 52 0.42 -12.56 -8.60
C HIS A 52 1.77 -12.83 -7.89
N LYS A 53 2.22 -11.90 -7.04
CA LYS A 53 3.54 -11.93 -6.43
C LYS A 53 3.49 -11.71 -4.92
N THR A 54 4.06 -12.61 -4.17
CA THR A 54 4.10 -12.55 -2.70
C THR A 54 5.09 -11.53 -2.15
N ASN A 55 6.00 -11.03 -2.98
CA ASN A 55 7.01 -10.03 -2.63
C ASN A 55 6.58 -8.58 -2.92
N VAL A 56 5.32 -8.35 -3.31
CA VAL A 56 4.76 -7.02 -3.59
C VAL A 56 3.77 -6.64 -2.49
N TYR A 57 4.00 -5.49 -1.87
CA TYR A 57 3.16 -4.92 -0.81
C TYR A 57 2.59 -3.57 -1.24
N ILE A 58 1.40 -3.28 -0.77
CA ILE A 58 0.64 -2.05 -1.05
C ILE A 58 0.69 -1.16 0.18
N ASP A 59 1.35 -0.02 0.09
CA ASP A 59 1.35 0.98 1.15
C ASP A 59 0.24 2.00 0.91
N ILE A 60 -0.63 2.17 1.90
CA ILE A 60 -1.79 3.06 1.86
C ILE A 60 -1.51 4.46 2.42
N SER A 61 -0.25 4.85 2.52
CA SER A 61 0.15 6.20 2.94
C SER A 61 -0.18 7.29 1.91
N GLY A 62 0.01 8.53 2.28
CA GLY A 62 -0.08 9.69 1.38
C GLY A 62 -1.51 10.11 1.00
N TRP A 63 -2.51 9.35 1.38
CA TRP A 63 -3.91 9.62 1.13
C TRP A 63 -4.74 9.49 2.41
N SER A 64 -5.74 10.35 2.55
CA SER A 64 -6.74 10.20 3.60
C SER A 64 -7.45 8.84 3.43
N PRO A 65 -7.52 7.96 4.44
CA PRO A 65 -8.10 6.63 4.33
C PRO A 65 -9.52 6.60 3.76
N ARG A 66 -10.35 7.60 4.04
CA ARG A 66 -11.70 7.73 3.46
C ARG A 66 -11.71 7.94 1.93
N ARG A 67 -10.54 8.18 1.31
CA ARG A 67 -10.40 8.32 -0.15
C ARG A 67 -9.84 7.07 -0.81
N ILE A 68 -9.55 6.03 -0.04
CA ILE A 68 -9.10 4.75 -0.61
C ILE A 68 -10.25 4.18 -1.46
N PRO A 69 -9.98 3.81 -2.70
CA PRO A 69 -10.99 3.21 -3.59
C PRO A 69 -11.65 1.98 -2.99
N ALA A 70 -12.95 1.81 -3.21
CA ALA A 70 -13.72 0.69 -2.65
C ALA A 70 -13.17 -0.68 -3.08
N GLU A 71 -12.61 -0.77 -4.28
CA GLU A 71 -11.96 -1.97 -4.81
C GLU A 71 -10.76 -2.37 -3.96
N LEU A 72 -9.94 -1.40 -3.54
CA LEU A 72 -8.81 -1.65 -2.64
C LEU A 72 -9.27 -2.07 -1.25
N ILE A 73 -10.32 -1.43 -0.71
CA ILE A 73 -10.90 -1.83 0.58
C ILE A 73 -11.40 -3.27 0.52
N SER A 74 -11.99 -3.69 -0.60
CA SER A 74 -12.42 -5.08 -0.79
C SER A 74 -11.25 -6.06 -0.76
N GLU A 75 -10.15 -5.76 -1.44
CA GLU A 75 -8.94 -6.60 -1.44
C GLU A 75 -8.24 -6.61 -0.07
N LEU A 76 -8.21 -5.47 0.60
CA LEU A 76 -7.67 -5.33 1.95
C LEU A 76 -8.46 -6.16 2.97
N ARG A 77 -9.78 -6.19 2.87
CA ARG A 77 -10.65 -7.06 3.71
C ARG A 77 -10.47 -8.55 3.40
N GLY A 78 -10.03 -8.87 2.21
CA GLY A 78 -10.03 -10.23 1.67
C GLY A 78 -8.62 -10.77 1.37
N ARG A 79 -8.37 -11.01 0.09
CA ARG A 79 -7.23 -11.79 -0.41
C ARG A 79 -5.86 -11.21 -0.11
N LEU A 80 -5.77 -9.88 -0.04
CA LEU A 80 -4.50 -9.18 0.12
C LEU A 80 -4.27 -8.62 1.55
N SER A 81 -5.09 -9.02 2.53
CA SER A 81 -4.97 -8.52 3.91
C SER A 81 -3.55 -8.63 4.51
N GLY A 82 -2.75 -9.58 4.05
CA GLY A 82 -1.35 -9.77 4.46
C GLY A 82 -0.32 -8.98 3.64
N GLN A 83 -0.75 -8.23 2.62
CA GLN A 83 0.14 -7.48 1.72
C GLN A 83 -0.12 -5.97 1.75
N PHE A 84 -0.98 -5.49 2.65
CA PHE A 84 -1.16 -4.06 2.89
C PHE A 84 -0.35 -3.61 4.10
N VAL A 85 0.31 -2.46 3.96
CA VAL A 85 0.98 -1.77 5.06
C VAL A 85 0.46 -0.34 5.16
N TRP A 86 0.58 0.25 6.35
CA TRP A 86 0.11 1.58 6.64
C TRP A 86 1.24 2.55 6.97
N GLY A 87 1.05 3.80 6.55
CA GLY A 87 1.79 4.97 6.96
C GLY A 87 0.91 6.21 6.84
N SER A 88 1.23 7.28 7.55
CA SER A 88 0.51 8.56 7.46
C SER A 88 1.03 9.47 6.34
N ASP A 89 2.30 9.29 5.96
CA ASP A 89 3.05 10.25 5.14
C ASP A 89 3.19 11.61 5.85
N PHE A 90 3.41 11.56 7.17
CA PHE A 90 3.65 12.78 7.97
C PHE A 90 4.83 13.59 7.39
N PRO A 91 4.74 14.93 7.29
CA PRO A 91 3.76 15.81 7.90
C PRO A 91 2.53 16.14 7.05
N PHE A 92 2.32 15.51 5.88
CA PHE A 92 1.18 15.82 5.00
C PHE A 92 -0.15 15.44 5.63
N ILE A 93 -0.21 14.30 6.32
CA ILE A 93 -1.39 13.87 7.09
C ILE A 93 -0.93 13.46 8.48
N SER A 94 -1.61 13.92 9.53
CA SER A 94 -1.25 13.50 10.88
C SER A 94 -1.62 12.03 11.13
N PRO A 95 -0.79 11.27 11.88
CA PRO A 95 -1.09 9.89 12.24
C PRO A 95 -2.45 9.73 12.92
N GLU A 96 -2.80 10.62 13.85
CA GLU A 96 -4.05 10.57 14.60
C GLU A 96 -5.26 10.65 13.67
N ARG A 97 -5.21 11.54 12.68
CA ARG A 97 -6.27 11.66 11.67
C ARG A 97 -6.36 10.40 10.82
N CYS A 98 -5.23 9.87 10.35
CA CYS A 98 -5.21 8.64 9.57
C CYS A 98 -5.82 7.47 10.34
N LEU A 99 -5.43 7.29 11.62
CA LEU A 99 -5.94 6.22 12.45
C LEU A 99 -7.44 6.33 12.68
N ALA A 100 -7.95 7.53 12.98
CA ALA A 100 -9.39 7.77 13.14
C ALA A 100 -10.19 7.48 11.85
N GLU A 101 -9.62 7.83 10.68
CA GLU A 101 -10.26 7.57 9.39
C GLU A 101 -10.17 6.09 8.99
N LEU A 102 -9.12 5.35 9.38
CA LEU A 102 -9.01 3.90 9.19
C LEU A 102 -10.02 3.15 10.05
N ASP A 103 -10.18 3.55 11.32
CA ASP A 103 -11.18 2.97 12.22
C ASP A 103 -12.59 3.13 11.65
N ALA A 104 -12.88 4.30 11.05
CA ALA A 104 -14.17 4.57 10.40
C ALA A 104 -14.45 3.74 9.13
N LEU A 105 -13.47 3.01 8.59
CA LEU A 105 -13.68 2.09 7.48
C LEU A 105 -14.35 0.77 7.90
N ASP A 106 -14.54 0.56 9.20
CA ASP A 106 -15.15 -0.66 9.75
C ASP A 106 -14.52 -1.96 9.21
N LEU A 107 -13.18 -2.01 9.28
CA LEU A 107 -12.43 -3.20 8.92
C LEU A 107 -12.56 -4.26 10.02
N PRO A 108 -12.60 -5.55 9.69
CA PRO A 108 -12.50 -6.59 10.72
C PRO A 108 -11.25 -6.38 11.60
N ALA A 109 -11.40 -6.51 12.91
CA ALA A 109 -10.32 -6.20 13.87
C ALA A 109 -8.98 -6.88 13.54
N GLY A 110 -9.03 -8.16 13.11
CA GLY A 110 -7.82 -8.87 12.69
C GLY A 110 -7.19 -8.34 11.40
N VAL A 111 -7.98 -7.76 10.50
CA VAL A 111 -7.47 -7.10 9.28
C VAL A 111 -6.84 -5.75 9.63
N LEU A 112 -7.51 -4.97 10.47
CA LEU A 112 -6.98 -3.69 10.93
C LEU A 112 -5.64 -3.86 11.63
N HIS A 113 -5.51 -4.85 12.53
CA HIS A 113 -4.26 -5.14 13.23
C HIS A 113 -3.12 -5.53 12.26
N LYS A 114 -3.41 -6.38 11.27
CA LYS A 114 -2.42 -6.74 10.23
C LYS A 114 -1.90 -5.52 9.51
N VAL A 115 -2.78 -4.64 9.05
CA VAL A 115 -2.41 -3.44 8.28
C VAL A 115 -1.60 -2.46 9.12
N LEU A 116 -2.00 -2.28 10.39
CA LEU A 116 -1.35 -1.32 11.30
C LEU A 116 -0.03 -1.82 11.86
N TYR A 117 0.14 -3.13 12.03
CA TYR A 117 1.30 -3.68 12.76
C TYR A 117 1.90 -4.93 12.12
N ASP A 118 1.17 -6.07 12.03
CA ASP A 118 1.75 -7.39 11.74
C ASP A 118 2.52 -7.41 10.42
N ASN A 119 1.93 -6.85 9.36
CA ASN A 119 2.54 -6.88 8.03
C ASN A 119 3.85 -6.10 7.98
N ALA A 120 3.89 -4.93 8.62
CA ALA A 120 5.11 -4.12 8.71
C ALA A 120 6.15 -4.79 9.62
N ALA A 121 5.74 -5.36 10.75
CA ALA A 121 6.63 -6.10 11.65
C ALA A 121 7.28 -7.29 10.93
N GLN A 122 6.51 -8.05 10.16
CA GLN A 122 7.02 -9.14 9.34
C GLN A 122 8.03 -8.66 8.29
N LEU A 123 7.72 -7.57 7.58
CA LEU A 123 8.61 -7.00 6.56
C LEU A 123 9.94 -6.51 7.14
N LEU A 124 9.89 -5.94 8.32
CA LEU A 124 11.05 -5.33 8.99
C LEU A 124 11.77 -6.33 9.91
N HIS A 125 11.30 -7.58 9.97
CA HIS A 125 11.83 -8.61 10.88
C HIS A 125 11.85 -8.15 12.34
N VAL A 126 10.83 -7.38 12.75
CA VAL A 126 10.65 -6.94 14.13
C VAL A 126 10.03 -8.10 14.90
N THR A 127 10.78 -8.64 15.85
CA THR A 127 10.25 -9.58 16.85
C THR A 127 9.71 -8.79 18.01
N GLU A 128 8.53 -9.15 18.51
CA GLU A 128 8.06 -8.57 19.76
C GLU A 128 9.08 -8.84 20.88
N PRO A 129 9.29 -7.86 21.77
CA PRO A 129 10.20 -8.01 22.90
C PRO A 129 9.69 -9.04 23.93
#